data_eb4791dd5a698b6f89244a7c33ac80a9
#
_entry.id   eb4791dd5a698b6f89244a7c33ac80a9
#
_cell.length_a   1.000
_cell.length_b   1.000
_cell.length_c   1.000
_cell.angle_alpha   90.00
_cell.angle_beta   90.00
_cell.angle_gamma   90.00
#
_symmetry.space_group_name_H-M   'P 1'
#
loop_
_entity.id
_entity.type
_entity.pdbx_description
1 polymer ?
#
loop_
_entity_poly.entity_id
_entity_poly.type
_entity_poly.pdbx_seq_one_letter_code
_entity_poly.pdbx_strand_id
1 'polypeptide(L)'
;MTNRIFVVDDDVVSLKLSTAVLKQAGYEVLTAQRGYEALQRIDQIRPDLLILDLNMPDMTGYEVCQKLRSNPRYTHLPILMLTGANTLEEKVKGFEAGVDDYLVKPFQPVEFQVRVKSLIRRNATAPAVAVSKSVSKVVALCSLRGGVGVSTLAIDLALSLVQIWQLPAVLLDLALMGGQDAVMLNLPLRNSWADLGKLDPAEIEIEQVQRALLAHPSGLYVLAAPHLLEQGEKVTAEHVSRVIALLKERYHYLVLDLSHNIQETTLAALDAADQILIVMTPELASVYVTARTLAMFDGLGYSRNNISLILNSTFQHHALARSDIESALKHPISLVVPFASDLLINAINTGVPVMTKAPEHPFGVLIEDFAYALSKDEHKLLQPPTPSPAWKRVTQRYQQQRSKK
;
A
#
# COMPACT_ATOMS: atom_id res chain seq x y z
N MET A 1 -5.77 -27.39 -10.03
CA MET A 1 -6.49 -26.94 -11.25
C MET A 1 -5.56 -26.06 -12.05
N THR A 2 -5.54 -26.17 -13.37
CA THR A 2 -4.71 -25.33 -14.24
C THR A 2 -5.39 -23.97 -14.38
N ASN A 3 -4.68 -22.87 -14.08
CA ASN A 3 -5.25 -21.52 -14.23
C ASN A 3 -5.48 -21.20 -15.69
N ARG A 4 -6.60 -20.56 -15.98
CA ARG A 4 -7.09 -20.21 -17.31
C ARG A 4 -6.82 -18.74 -17.60
N ILE A 5 -6.06 -18.45 -18.66
CA ILE A 5 -5.70 -17.10 -19.07
C ILE A 5 -6.37 -16.79 -20.41
N PHE A 6 -7.01 -15.63 -20.49
CA PHE A 6 -7.62 -15.15 -21.72
C PHE A 6 -6.77 -14.00 -22.27
N VAL A 7 -6.21 -14.18 -23.47
CA VAL A 7 -5.34 -13.18 -24.12
C VAL A 7 -6.10 -12.56 -25.30
N VAL A 8 -6.16 -11.22 -25.31
CA VAL A 8 -6.86 -10.45 -26.34
C VAL A 8 -5.89 -9.45 -26.95
N ASP A 9 -5.57 -9.64 -28.22
CA ASP A 9 -4.60 -8.82 -28.95
C ASP A 9 -4.92 -8.94 -30.46
N ASP A 10 -5.02 -7.84 -31.19
CA ASP A 10 -5.32 -7.83 -32.59
C ASP A 10 -4.12 -8.25 -33.46
N ASP A 11 -2.89 -8.06 -32.96
CA ASP A 11 -1.67 -8.56 -33.62
C ASP A 11 -1.48 -10.05 -33.40
N VAL A 12 -1.62 -10.80 -34.50
CA VAL A 12 -1.49 -12.26 -34.51
C VAL A 12 -0.09 -12.72 -34.04
N VAL A 13 0.96 -11.94 -34.26
CA VAL A 13 2.33 -12.30 -33.86
C VAL A 13 2.47 -12.17 -32.35
N SER A 14 2.03 -11.04 -31.78
CA SER A 14 1.98 -10.78 -30.32
C SER A 14 1.14 -11.84 -29.60
N LEU A 15 -0.03 -12.18 -30.19
CA LEU A 15 -0.94 -13.18 -29.63
C LEU A 15 -0.29 -14.60 -29.59
N LYS A 16 0.40 -15.00 -30.67
CA LYS A 16 1.12 -16.27 -30.72
C LYS A 16 2.27 -16.31 -29.71
N LEU A 17 3.06 -15.23 -29.61
CA LEU A 17 4.19 -15.14 -28.70
C LEU A 17 3.72 -15.25 -27.22
N SER A 18 2.74 -14.43 -26.85
CA SER A 18 2.16 -14.45 -25.51
C SER A 18 1.59 -15.83 -25.16
N THR A 19 0.85 -16.44 -26.12
CA THR A 19 0.29 -17.78 -25.96
C THR A 19 1.37 -18.86 -25.77
N ALA A 20 2.45 -18.81 -26.53
CA ALA A 20 3.55 -19.77 -26.42
C ALA A 20 4.23 -19.69 -25.04
N VAL A 21 4.54 -18.47 -24.59
CA VAL A 21 5.18 -18.23 -23.28
C VAL A 21 4.31 -18.72 -22.12
N LEU A 22 2.99 -18.47 -22.19
CA LEU A 22 2.06 -18.87 -21.13
C LEU A 22 1.79 -20.38 -21.12
N LYS A 23 1.67 -21.02 -22.28
CA LYS A 23 1.52 -22.48 -22.38
C LYS A 23 2.76 -23.21 -21.88
N GLN A 24 3.95 -22.69 -22.18
CA GLN A 24 5.21 -23.24 -21.65
C GLN A 24 5.28 -23.11 -20.12
N ALA A 25 4.66 -22.09 -19.53
CA ALA A 25 4.54 -21.91 -18.08
C ALA A 25 3.42 -22.77 -17.44
N GLY A 26 2.70 -23.59 -18.21
CA GLY A 26 1.69 -24.52 -17.72
C GLY A 26 0.27 -23.97 -17.59
N TYR A 27 -0.05 -22.83 -18.21
CA TYR A 27 -1.39 -22.24 -18.19
C TYR A 27 -2.28 -22.75 -19.34
N GLU A 28 -3.59 -22.81 -19.10
CA GLU A 28 -4.58 -22.96 -20.16
C GLU A 28 -4.82 -21.59 -20.79
N VAL A 29 -4.57 -21.45 -22.10
CA VAL A 29 -4.64 -20.16 -22.78
C VAL A 29 -5.70 -20.18 -23.87
N LEU A 30 -6.65 -19.24 -23.76
CA LEU A 30 -7.65 -18.92 -24.75
C LEU A 30 -7.36 -17.54 -25.34
N THR A 31 -7.77 -17.34 -26.60
CA THR A 31 -7.42 -16.12 -27.33
C THR A 31 -8.63 -15.50 -28.00
N ALA A 32 -8.59 -14.17 -28.17
CA ALA A 32 -9.47 -13.40 -29.06
C ALA A 32 -8.64 -12.30 -29.77
N GLN A 33 -9.14 -11.80 -30.89
CA GLN A 33 -8.47 -10.74 -31.65
C GLN A 33 -9.16 -9.38 -31.54
N ARG A 34 -10.29 -9.29 -30.84
CA ARG A 34 -11.09 -8.07 -30.72
C ARG A 34 -11.68 -7.92 -29.33
N GLY A 35 -11.80 -6.70 -28.88
CA GLY A 35 -12.39 -6.39 -27.59
C GLY A 35 -13.85 -6.81 -27.47
N TYR A 36 -14.65 -6.64 -28.54
CA TYR A 36 -16.04 -7.08 -28.57
C TYR A 36 -16.16 -8.60 -28.45
N GLU A 37 -15.32 -9.37 -29.14
CA GLU A 37 -15.25 -10.82 -29.02
C GLU A 37 -14.91 -11.26 -27.59
N ALA A 38 -13.97 -10.55 -26.95
CA ALA A 38 -13.58 -10.82 -25.58
C ALA A 38 -14.78 -10.67 -24.62
N LEU A 39 -15.53 -9.59 -24.73
CA LEU A 39 -16.72 -9.35 -23.91
C LEU A 39 -17.83 -10.38 -24.13
N GLN A 40 -18.02 -10.86 -25.34
CA GLN A 40 -19.02 -11.92 -25.63
C GLN A 40 -18.63 -13.28 -25.03
N ARG A 41 -17.35 -13.60 -25.01
CA ARG A 41 -16.86 -14.95 -24.64
C ARG A 41 -16.47 -15.08 -23.19
N ILE A 42 -16.30 -13.98 -22.46
CA ILE A 42 -15.75 -13.97 -21.10
C ILE A 42 -16.61 -14.79 -20.11
N ASP A 43 -17.95 -14.74 -20.24
CA ASP A 43 -18.88 -15.51 -19.41
C ASP A 43 -18.73 -17.04 -19.60
N GLN A 44 -18.38 -17.47 -20.81
CA GLN A 44 -18.17 -18.88 -21.14
C GLN A 44 -16.78 -19.34 -20.70
N ILE A 45 -15.77 -18.48 -20.91
CA ILE A 45 -14.35 -18.77 -20.62
C ILE A 45 -14.10 -18.77 -19.11
N ARG A 46 -14.64 -17.80 -18.38
CA ARG A 46 -14.40 -17.57 -16.95
C ARG A 46 -12.90 -17.62 -16.61
N PRO A 47 -12.10 -16.72 -17.15
CA PRO A 47 -10.66 -16.74 -16.97
C PRO A 47 -10.27 -16.33 -15.55
N ASP A 48 -9.11 -16.82 -15.09
CA ASP A 48 -8.47 -16.39 -13.85
C ASP A 48 -7.63 -15.12 -14.03
N LEU A 49 -7.29 -14.80 -15.29
CA LEU A 49 -6.57 -13.57 -15.70
C LEU A 49 -6.97 -13.21 -17.14
N LEU A 50 -7.22 -11.92 -17.38
CA LEU A 50 -7.34 -11.33 -18.69
C LEU A 50 -6.07 -10.57 -19.07
N ILE A 51 -5.49 -10.87 -20.21
CA ILE A 51 -4.40 -10.09 -20.80
C ILE A 51 -4.96 -9.37 -22.02
N LEU A 52 -4.82 -8.05 -22.05
CA LEU A 52 -5.57 -7.21 -22.95
C LEU A 52 -4.66 -6.19 -23.64
N ASP A 53 -4.64 -6.21 -24.95
CA ASP A 53 -3.96 -5.14 -25.69
C ASP A 53 -4.71 -3.82 -25.54
N LEU A 54 -3.96 -2.72 -25.46
CA LEU A 54 -4.54 -1.40 -25.34
C LEU A 54 -5.20 -0.94 -26.64
N ASN A 55 -4.51 -1.14 -27.77
CA ASN A 55 -4.91 -0.59 -29.05
C ASN A 55 -5.49 -1.69 -29.96
N MET A 56 -6.81 -1.80 -29.98
CA MET A 56 -7.51 -2.73 -30.86
C MET A 56 -8.45 -1.97 -31.82
N PRO A 57 -8.74 -2.51 -33.01
CA PRO A 57 -9.45 -1.78 -34.06
C PRO A 57 -10.93 -1.51 -33.76
N ASP A 58 -11.57 -2.31 -32.90
CA ASP A 58 -13.01 -2.21 -32.57
C ASP A 58 -13.30 -1.42 -31.30
N MET A 59 -12.46 -1.55 -30.28
CA MET A 59 -12.51 -0.78 -29.05
C MET A 59 -11.17 -0.85 -28.31
N THR A 60 -10.87 0.16 -27.53
CA THR A 60 -9.65 0.21 -26.73
C THR A 60 -9.70 -0.78 -25.57
N GLY A 61 -8.54 -1.24 -25.10
CA GLY A 61 -8.44 -2.07 -23.90
C GLY A 61 -9.03 -1.40 -22.67
N TYR A 62 -8.96 -0.07 -22.59
CA TYR A 62 -9.60 0.70 -21.49
C TYR A 62 -11.13 0.56 -21.53
N GLU A 63 -11.75 0.65 -22.69
CA GLU A 63 -13.21 0.48 -22.84
C GLU A 63 -13.66 -0.92 -22.48
N VAL A 64 -12.89 -1.94 -22.85
CA VAL A 64 -13.15 -3.33 -22.43
C VAL A 64 -13.07 -3.43 -20.91
N CYS A 65 -12.01 -2.88 -20.32
CA CYS A 65 -11.79 -2.89 -18.87
C CYS A 65 -12.94 -2.22 -18.12
N GLN A 66 -13.34 -1.00 -18.52
CA GLN A 66 -14.47 -0.27 -17.91
C GLN A 66 -15.79 -1.05 -17.97
N LYS A 67 -16.09 -1.68 -19.11
CA LYS A 67 -17.29 -2.53 -19.24
C LYS A 67 -17.24 -3.75 -18.34
N LEU A 68 -16.08 -4.35 -18.14
CA LEU A 68 -15.90 -5.45 -17.20
C LEU A 68 -16.03 -4.99 -15.76
N ARG A 69 -15.46 -3.85 -15.41
CA ARG A 69 -15.54 -3.28 -14.03
C ARG A 69 -16.96 -2.83 -13.65
N SER A 70 -17.78 -2.43 -14.61
CA SER A 70 -19.20 -2.15 -14.36
C SER A 70 -20.05 -3.39 -14.11
N ASN A 71 -19.55 -4.59 -14.40
CA ASN A 71 -20.24 -5.84 -14.14
C ASN A 71 -19.74 -6.48 -12.83
N PRO A 72 -20.61 -6.67 -11.80
CA PRO A 72 -20.22 -7.23 -10.50
C PRO A 72 -19.48 -8.58 -10.57
N ARG A 73 -19.71 -9.38 -11.62
CA ARG A 73 -19.05 -10.68 -11.82
C ARG A 73 -17.56 -10.56 -12.12
N TYR A 74 -17.13 -9.44 -12.71
CA TYR A 74 -15.75 -9.25 -13.21
C TYR A 74 -15.00 -8.13 -12.51
N THR A 75 -15.59 -7.56 -11.46
CA THR A 75 -14.94 -6.51 -10.65
C THR A 75 -13.56 -6.97 -10.14
N HIS A 76 -13.42 -8.25 -9.81
CA HIS A 76 -12.19 -8.82 -9.26
C HIS A 76 -11.32 -9.58 -10.27
N LEU A 77 -11.77 -9.70 -11.54
CA LEU A 77 -10.97 -10.36 -12.57
C LEU A 77 -9.66 -9.59 -12.81
N PRO A 78 -8.47 -10.19 -12.61
CA PRO A 78 -7.22 -9.51 -12.91
C PRO A 78 -7.11 -9.18 -14.39
N ILE A 79 -6.63 -7.95 -14.69
CA ILE A 79 -6.41 -7.50 -16.07
C ILE A 79 -4.99 -6.97 -16.19
N LEU A 80 -4.16 -7.63 -17.01
CA LEU A 80 -2.86 -7.14 -17.43
C LEU A 80 -3.01 -6.43 -18.78
N MET A 81 -2.72 -5.13 -18.82
CA MET A 81 -2.75 -4.37 -20.08
C MET A 81 -1.40 -4.43 -20.78
N LEU A 82 -1.41 -4.76 -22.08
CA LEU A 82 -0.25 -4.64 -22.95
C LEU A 82 -0.31 -3.30 -23.67
N THR A 83 0.77 -2.52 -23.66
CA THR A 83 0.80 -1.18 -24.26
C THR A 83 2.08 -0.93 -25.04
N GLY A 84 2.01 -0.15 -26.12
CA GLY A 84 3.18 0.28 -26.90
C GLY A 84 3.91 1.50 -26.34
N ALA A 85 3.33 2.22 -25.37
CA ALA A 85 3.90 3.41 -24.79
C ALA A 85 3.87 3.37 -23.24
N ASN A 86 4.75 4.13 -22.63
CA ASN A 86 4.89 4.24 -21.18
C ASN A 86 4.76 5.71 -20.73
N THR A 87 3.71 6.39 -21.20
CA THR A 87 3.47 7.80 -20.86
C THR A 87 2.72 7.92 -19.52
N LEU A 88 2.91 9.06 -18.86
CA LEU A 88 2.20 9.37 -17.62
C LEU A 88 0.68 9.39 -17.85
N GLU A 89 0.23 9.94 -18.98
CA GLU A 89 -1.19 10.04 -19.33
C GLU A 89 -1.85 8.66 -19.47
N GLU A 90 -1.14 7.68 -20.09
CA GLU A 90 -1.65 6.33 -20.21
C GLU A 90 -1.74 5.62 -18.88
N LYS A 91 -0.78 5.83 -17.98
CA LYS A 91 -0.84 5.28 -16.62
C LYS A 91 -2.04 5.83 -15.84
N VAL A 92 -2.29 7.14 -15.90
CA VAL A 92 -3.44 7.77 -15.23
C VAL A 92 -4.75 7.23 -15.79
N LYS A 93 -4.94 7.22 -17.11
CA LYS A 93 -6.14 6.66 -17.75
C LYS A 93 -6.37 5.19 -17.39
N GLY A 94 -5.33 4.46 -17.23
CA GLY A 94 -5.43 3.06 -16.89
C GLY A 94 -5.81 2.80 -15.44
N PHE A 95 -5.30 3.58 -14.51
CA PHE A 95 -5.78 3.53 -13.13
C PHE A 95 -7.28 3.84 -13.06
N GLU A 96 -7.73 4.88 -13.79
CA GLU A 96 -9.14 5.23 -13.89
C GLU A 96 -9.99 4.13 -14.53
N ALA A 97 -9.46 3.41 -15.52
CA ALA A 97 -10.15 2.29 -16.16
C ALA A 97 -10.20 1.01 -15.32
N GLY A 98 -9.44 0.93 -14.21
CA GLY A 98 -9.40 -0.24 -13.32
C GLY A 98 -8.51 -1.39 -13.84
N VAL A 99 -7.44 -1.08 -14.56
CA VAL A 99 -6.40 -2.02 -14.98
C VAL A 99 -5.53 -2.41 -13.78
N ASP A 100 -5.06 -3.64 -13.73
CA ASP A 100 -4.33 -4.20 -12.58
C ASP A 100 -2.82 -4.10 -12.66
N ASP A 101 -2.31 -4.22 -13.87
CA ASP A 101 -0.88 -4.07 -14.17
C ASP A 101 -0.69 -3.77 -15.66
N TYR A 102 0.48 -3.20 -15.99
CA TYR A 102 0.87 -2.86 -17.35
C TYR A 102 2.15 -3.55 -17.74
N LEU A 103 2.24 -3.91 -19.02
CA LEU A 103 3.47 -4.41 -19.62
C LEU A 103 3.69 -3.73 -20.96
N VAL A 104 4.84 -3.07 -21.09
CA VAL A 104 5.19 -2.33 -22.31
C VAL A 104 5.73 -3.29 -23.36
N LYS A 105 5.20 -3.22 -24.57
CA LYS A 105 5.70 -3.94 -25.75
C LYS A 105 6.90 -3.18 -26.37
N PRO A 106 7.98 -3.87 -26.80
CA PRO A 106 8.23 -5.31 -26.67
C PRO A 106 8.68 -5.68 -25.24
N PHE A 107 8.19 -6.80 -24.73
CA PHE A 107 8.50 -7.27 -23.38
C PHE A 107 9.37 -8.53 -23.39
N GLN A 108 10.08 -8.75 -22.28
CA GLN A 108 10.85 -9.98 -22.09
C GLN A 108 9.96 -11.11 -21.55
N PRO A 109 10.10 -12.36 -22.05
CA PRO A 109 9.29 -13.49 -21.58
C PRO A 109 9.32 -13.70 -20.05
N VAL A 110 10.48 -13.48 -19.42
CA VAL A 110 10.64 -13.63 -17.98
C VAL A 110 9.81 -12.58 -17.20
N GLU A 111 9.86 -11.33 -17.63
CA GLU A 111 9.06 -10.25 -17.01
C GLU A 111 7.56 -10.54 -17.14
N PHE A 112 7.12 -10.94 -18.35
CA PHE A 112 5.75 -11.30 -18.60
C PHE A 112 5.25 -12.44 -17.69
N GLN A 113 6.02 -13.52 -17.55
CA GLN A 113 5.69 -14.64 -16.67
C GLN A 113 5.61 -14.22 -15.19
N VAL A 114 6.53 -13.37 -14.72
CA VAL A 114 6.54 -12.88 -13.32
C VAL A 114 5.28 -12.07 -13.02
N ARG A 115 4.87 -11.17 -13.92
CA ARG A 115 3.66 -10.35 -13.77
C ARG A 115 2.39 -11.22 -13.77
N VAL A 116 2.28 -12.13 -14.74
CA VAL A 116 1.16 -13.09 -14.82
C VAL A 116 1.04 -13.92 -13.55
N LYS A 117 2.14 -14.50 -13.07
CA LYS A 117 2.17 -15.30 -11.83
C LYS A 117 1.76 -14.45 -10.61
N SER A 118 2.20 -13.20 -10.55
CA SER A 118 1.84 -12.28 -9.48
C SER A 118 0.34 -11.98 -9.47
N LEU A 119 -0.25 -11.67 -10.64
CA LEU A 119 -1.68 -11.35 -10.78
C LEU A 119 -2.57 -12.54 -10.43
N ILE A 120 -2.23 -13.73 -10.89
CA ILE A 120 -2.98 -14.96 -10.57
C ILE A 120 -2.93 -15.26 -9.07
N ARG A 121 -1.75 -15.13 -8.43
CA ARG A 121 -1.58 -15.34 -7.00
C ARG A 121 -2.38 -14.34 -6.16
N ARG A 122 -2.50 -13.09 -6.60
CA ARG A 122 -3.33 -12.06 -5.93
C ARG A 122 -4.82 -12.42 -5.93
N ASN A 123 -5.28 -13.14 -6.93
CA ASN A 123 -6.69 -13.56 -7.05
C ASN A 123 -7.01 -14.87 -6.29
N ALA A 124 -5.99 -15.66 -5.99
CA ALA A 124 -6.13 -16.84 -5.16
C ALA A 124 -6.16 -16.41 -3.70
N THR A 125 -7.36 -16.22 -3.17
CA THR A 125 -7.76 -16.13 -1.74
C THR A 125 -6.72 -15.46 -0.83
N ALA A 126 -7.12 -14.37 -0.17
CA ALA A 126 -6.48 -13.99 1.09
C ALA A 126 -6.40 -15.26 1.97
N PRO A 127 -5.20 -15.71 2.37
CA PRO A 127 -5.10 -16.91 3.17
C PRO A 127 -5.94 -16.69 4.42
N ALA A 128 -6.77 -17.67 4.78
CA ALA A 128 -7.40 -17.72 6.09
C ALA A 128 -6.25 -17.72 7.13
N VAL A 129 -5.93 -16.54 7.65
CA VAL A 129 -4.90 -16.37 8.67
C VAL A 129 -5.39 -17.12 9.89
N ALA A 130 -4.68 -18.19 10.26
CA ALA A 130 -4.92 -18.89 11.51
C ALA A 130 -4.77 -17.88 12.66
N VAL A 131 -5.89 -17.58 13.32
CA VAL A 131 -5.97 -16.54 14.35
C VAL A 131 -5.36 -17.08 15.62
N SER A 132 -4.15 -16.65 15.95
CA SER A 132 -3.77 -16.56 17.35
C SER A 132 -4.35 -15.25 17.90
N LYS A 133 -4.94 -15.27 19.09
CA LYS A 133 -5.43 -14.07 19.79
C LYS A 133 -4.26 -13.17 20.24
N SER A 134 -3.53 -12.62 19.30
CA SER A 134 -2.47 -11.64 19.61
C SER A 134 -3.05 -10.24 19.39
N VAL A 135 -2.93 -9.39 20.39
CA VAL A 135 -3.36 -7.99 20.28
C VAL A 135 -2.53 -7.31 19.20
N SER A 136 -3.17 -6.76 18.17
CA SER A 136 -2.48 -6.03 17.10
C SER A 136 -1.72 -4.82 17.64
N LYS A 137 -0.62 -4.47 17.00
CA LYS A 137 0.03 -3.17 17.22
C LYS A 137 -0.47 -2.19 16.17
N VAL A 138 -1.07 -1.10 16.62
CA VAL A 138 -1.60 -0.03 15.76
C VAL A 138 -0.70 1.19 15.83
N VAL A 139 -0.16 1.60 14.69
CA VAL A 139 0.73 2.76 14.58
C VAL A 139 0.10 3.77 13.64
N ALA A 140 -0.21 4.97 14.15
CA ALA A 140 -0.76 6.05 13.34
C ALA A 140 0.34 7.05 12.97
N LEU A 141 0.42 7.43 11.70
CA LEU A 141 1.29 8.50 11.22
C LEU A 141 0.44 9.71 10.87
N CYS A 142 0.82 10.88 11.33
CA CYS A 142 0.08 12.11 11.06
C CYS A 142 0.98 13.33 10.95
N SER A 143 0.45 14.37 10.34
CA SER A 143 0.96 15.75 10.39
C SER A 143 -0.19 16.69 10.05
N LEU A 144 -0.31 17.82 10.73
CA LEU A 144 -1.25 18.88 10.30
C LEU A 144 -0.66 19.77 9.20
N ARG A 145 0.49 19.39 8.65
CA ARG A 145 1.12 20.02 7.50
C ARG A 145 1.24 19.01 6.36
N GLY A 146 0.70 19.36 5.20
CA GLY A 146 0.84 18.54 4.00
C GLY A 146 2.28 18.53 3.45
N GLY A 147 2.64 17.48 2.72
CA GLY A 147 3.91 17.38 1.99
C GLY A 147 5.14 17.06 2.84
N VAL A 148 4.99 16.72 4.12
CA VAL A 148 6.10 16.38 5.03
C VAL A 148 6.53 14.90 4.94
N GLY A 149 5.85 14.07 4.13
CA GLY A 149 6.23 12.68 3.87
C GLY A 149 5.52 11.64 4.75
N VAL A 150 4.33 11.93 5.29
CA VAL A 150 3.54 10.99 6.11
C VAL A 150 3.31 9.68 5.36
N SER A 151 2.67 9.72 4.19
CA SER A 151 2.34 8.53 3.39
C SER A 151 3.58 7.73 2.97
N THR A 152 4.66 8.42 2.56
CA THR A 152 5.93 7.76 2.20
C THR A 152 6.47 6.95 3.38
N LEU A 153 6.50 7.55 4.57
CA LEU A 153 7.00 6.87 5.77
C LEU A 153 6.04 5.78 6.25
N ALA A 154 4.71 5.96 6.11
CA ALA A 154 3.72 4.95 6.45
C ALA A 154 3.88 3.69 5.58
N ILE A 155 4.04 3.87 4.27
CA ILE A 155 4.27 2.78 3.32
C ILE A 155 5.55 2.02 3.65
N ASP A 156 6.68 2.73 3.77
CA ASP A 156 7.98 2.07 4.01
C ASP A 156 8.03 1.41 5.40
N LEU A 157 7.38 1.99 6.43
CA LEU A 157 7.22 1.38 7.74
C LEU A 157 6.38 0.09 7.68
N ALA A 158 5.23 0.12 7.02
CA ALA A 158 4.36 -1.03 6.87
C ALA A 158 5.04 -2.18 6.13
N LEU A 159 5.76 -1.87 5.04
CA LEU A 159 6.57 -2.84 4.30
C LEU A 159 7.68 -3.44 5.16
N SER A 160 8.38 -2.61 5.95
CA SER A 160 9.43 -3.07 6.85
C SER A 160 8.91 -4.05 7.89
N LEU A 161 7.76 -3.78 8.50
CA LEU A 161 7.12 -4.68 9.47
C LEU A 161 6.80 -6.04 8.85
N VAL A 162 6.23 -6.06 7.63
CA VAL A 162 5.96 -7.31 6.90
C VAL A 162 7.26 -8.05 6.56
N GLN A 163 8.27 -7.35 6.05
CA GLN A 163 9.54 -7.96 5.64
C GLN A 163 10.33 -8.52 6.82
N ILE A 164 10.32 -7.84 7.97
CA ILE A 164 11.01 -8.31 9.18
C ILE A 164 10.33 -9.57 9.69
N TRP A 165 9.02 -9.53 9.93
CA TRP A 165 8.32 -10.57 10.68
C TRP A 165 7.65 -11.63 9.82
N GLN A 166 7.47 -11.37 8.52
CA GLN A 166 6.69 -12.22 7.59
C GLN A 166 5.27 -12.51 8.12
N LEU A 167 4.72 -11.57 8.85
CA LEU A 167 3.39 -11.63 9.43
C LEU A 167 2.45 -10.66 8.71
N PRO A 168 1.15 -10.98 8.61
CA PRO A 168 0.18 -10.12 7.94
C PRO A 168 0.08 -8.75 8.62
N ALA A 169 0.20 -7.69 7.82
CA ALA A 169 -0.01 -6.31 8.23
C ALA A 169 -0.93 -5.59 7.25
N VAL A 170 -1.60 -4.54 7.72
CA VAL A 170 -2.47 -3.70 6.90
C VAL A 170 -2.01 -2.25 7.00
N LEU A 171 -1.94 -1.59 5.85
CA LEU A 171 -1.85 -0.15 5.72
C LEU A 171 -3.25 0.40 5.42
N LEU A 172 -3.73 1.34 6.21
CA LEU A 172 -5.01 2.02 6.01
C LEU A 172 -4.74 3.45 5.56
N ASP A 173 -5.10 3.75 4.32
CA ASP A 173 -5.05 5.11 3.78
C ASP A 173 -6.31 5.86 4.24
N LEU A 174 -6.14 6.68 5.26
CA LEU A 174 -7.19 7.50 5.86
C LEU A 174 -7.14 8.96 5.40
N ALA A 175 -6.36 9.26 4.37
CA ALA A 175 -6.46 10.50 3.63
C ALA A 175 -7.64 10.43 2.62
N LEU A 176 -8.85 10.20 3.13
CA LEU A 176 -10.06 9.82 2.39
C LEU A 176 -10.42 10.74 1.21
N MET A 177 -9.93 11.97 1.21
CA MET A 177 -10.18 12.99 0.18
C MET A 177 -9.04 13.13 -0.83
N GLY A 178 -8.12 12.18 -0.92
CA GLY A 178 -7.01 12.26 -1.87
C GLY A 178 -5.79 11.43 -1.49
N GLY A 179 -6.01 10.32 -0.81
CA GLY A 179 -4.95 9.36 -0.47
C GLY A 179 -4.32 8.73 -1.70
N GLN A 180 -3.05 8.37 -1.59
CA GLN A 180 -2.21 7.96 -2.71
C GLN A 180 -1.45 6.66 -2.46
N ASP A 181 -1.68 5.98 -1.33
CA ASP A 181 -0.92 4.80 -0.94
C ASP A 181 -0.97 3.68 -1.99
N ALA A 182 -2.15 3.44 -2.55
CA ALA A 182 -2.31 2.44 -3.60
C ALA A 182 -1.50 2.80 -4.87
N VAL A 183 -1.47 4.08 -5.26
CA VAL A 183 -0.70 4.56 -6.41
C VAL A 183 0.81 4.44 -6.14
N MET A 184 1.26 4.84 -4.94
CA MET A 184 2.66 4.75 -4.54
C MET A 184 3.17 3.30 -4.39
N LEU A 185 2.25 2.34 -4.24
CA LEU A 185 2.51 0.90 -4.20
C LEU A 185 2.24 0.19 -5.52
N ASN A 186 1.91 0.94 -6.58
CA ASN A 186 1.49 0.40 -7.87
C ASN A 186 0.39 -0.67 -7.73
N LEU A 187 -0.61 -0.40 -6.88
CA LEU A 187 -1.76 -1.25 -6.68
C LEU A 187 -2.96 -0.76 -7.49
N PRO A 188 -3.76 -1.66 -8.07
CA PRO A 188 -4.97 -1.29 -8.79
C PRO A 188 -6.03 -0.73 -7.84
N LEU A 189 -6.66 0.39 -8.20
CA LEU A 189 -7.70 1.07 -7.42
C LEU A 189 -9.07 0.39 -7.62
N ARG A 190 -9.20 -0.90 -7.30
CA ARG A 190 -10.44 -1.65 -7.50
C ARG A 190 -11.40 -1.52 -6.33
N ASN A 191 -10.85 -1.66 -5.14
CA ASN A 191 -11.57 -1.66 -3.87
C ASN A 191 -10.93 -0.64 -2.95
N SER A 192 -11.74 -0.04 -2.09
CA SER A 192 -11.30 1.04 -1.23
C SER A 192 -12.25 1.22 -0.05
N TRP A 193 -12.03 2.21 0.77
CA TRP A 193 -12.97 2.68 1.77
C TRP A 193 -14.36 2.99 1.21
N ALA A 194 -14.47 3.35 -0.08
CA ALA A 194 -15.76 3.61 -0.72
C ALA A 194 -16.71 2.41 -0.70
N ASP A 195 -16.18 1.19 -0.70
CA ASP A 195 -17.01 -0.02 -0.67
C ASP A 195 -17.59 -0.26 0.71
N LEU A 196 -16.85 0.08 1.75
CA LEU A 196 -17.28 0.01 3.14
C LEU A 196 -18.20 1.17 3.52
N GLY A 197 -17.94 2.39 3.02
CA GLY A 197 -18.76 3.57 3.26
C GLY A 197 -20.18 3.52 2.65
N LYS A 198 -20.51 2.46 1.89
CA LYS A 198 -21.87 2.18 1.40
C LYS A 198 -22.71 1.34 2.37
N LEU A 199 -22.07 0.73 3.36
CA LEU A 199 -22.69 -0.18 4.32
C LEU A 199 -23.03 0.57 5.61
N ASP A 200 -23.94 0.02 6.40
CA ASP A 200 -24.09 0.46 7.79
C ASP A 200 -22.86 0.02 8.59
N PRO A 201 -22.18 0.92 9.33
CA PRO A 201 -21.02 0.56 10.14
C PRO A 201 -21.25 -0.65 11.06
N ALA A 202 -22.46 -0.79 11.64
CA ALA A 202 -22.81 -1.89 12.52
C ALA A 202 -22.91 -3.25 11.81
N GLU A 203 -23.19 -3.24 10.50
CA GLU A 203 -23.33 -4.45 9.67
C GLU A 203 -22.02 -4.85 8.98
N ILE A 204 -20.95 -4.07 9.14
CA ILE A 204 -19.65 -4.41 8.56
C ILE A 204 -19.07 -5.62 9.29
N GLU A 205 -18.83 -6.69 8.54
CA GLU A 205 -18.14 -7.90 8.98
C GLU A 205 -16.75 -8.00 8.35
N ILE A 206 -15.92 -8.86 8.90
CA ILE A 206 -14.52 -9.01 8.49
C ILE A 206 -14.37 -9.43 7.02
N GLU A 207 -15.33 -10.18 6.48
CA GLU A 207 -15.34 -10.64 5.09
C GLU A 207 -15.48 -9.49 4.10
N GLN A 208 -16.29 -8.46 4.43
CA GLN A 208 -16.42 -7.26 3.60
C GLN A 208 -15.14 -6.44 3.66
N VAL A 209 -14.55 -6.29 4.85
CA VAL A 209 -13.26 -5.62 5.01
C VAL A 209 -12.16 -6.32 4.21
N GLN A 210 -12.06 -7.65 4.30
CA GLN A 210 -11.06 -8.42 3.55
C GLN A 210 -11.22 -8.30 2.04
N ARG A 211 -12.45 -8.22 1.53
CA ARG A 211 -12.70 -7.96 0.10
C ARG A 211 -12.28 -6.56 -0.34
N ALA A 212 -12.36 -5.58 0.56
CA ALA A 212 -11.94 -4.21 0.28
C ALA A 212 -10.40 -4.04 0.31
N LEU A 213 -9.66 -4.98 0.90
CA LEU A 213 -8.21 -4.94 0.97
C LEU A 213 -7.55 -5.28 -0.37
N LEU A 214 -6.56 -4.49 -0.75
CA LEU A 214 -5.67 -4.74 -1.87
C LEU A 214 -4.43 -5.49 -1.37
N ALA A 215 -4.05 -6.59 -2.03
CA ALA A 215 -2.87 -7.37 -1.66
C ALA A 215 -1.64 -6.89 -2.44
N HIS A 216 -0.60 -6.45 -1.71
CA HIS A 216 0.70 -6.14 -2.30
C HIS A 216 1.59 -7.39 -2.37
N PRO A 217 2.50 -7.54 -3.37
CA PRO A 217 3.38 -8.71 -3.52
C PRO A 217 4.26 -9.04 -2.32
N SER A 218 4.57 -8.05 -1.47
CA SER A 218 5.33 -8.23 -0.23
C SER A 218 4.58 -9.00 0.86
N GLY A 219 3.26 -9.15 0.76
CA GLY A 219 2.39 -9.66 1.82
C GLY A 219 1.71 -8.55 2.64
N LEU A 220 1.96 -7.27 2.33
CA LEU A 220 1.21 -6.15 2.89
C LEU A 220 -0.19 -6.10 2.27
N TYR A 221 -1.20 -5.83 3.09
CA TYR A 221 -2.55 -5.51 2.65
C TYR A 221 -2.78 -4.00 2.77
N VAL A 222 -3.54 -3.42 1.84
CA VAL A 222 -3.80 -1.98 1.81
C VAL A 222 -5.31 -1.75 1.69
N LEU A 223 -5.87 -0.97 2.60
CA LEU A 223 -7.19 -0.40 2.43
C LEU A 223 -7.03 1.01 1.87
N ALA A 224 -7.21 1.13 0.56
CA ALA A 224 -6.96 2.37 -0.16
C ALA A 224 -8.02 3.44 0.11
N ALA A 225 -7.63 4.71 0.00
CA ALA A 225 -8.57 5.81 -0.06
C ALA A 225 -9.52 5.68 -1.27
N PRO A 226 -10.73 6.27 -1.20
CA PRO A 226 -11.64 6.28 -2.33
C PRO A 226 -11.07 6.96 -3.56
N HIS A 227 -11.43 6.44 -4.73
CA HIS A 227 -11.03 7.01 -6.02
C HIS A 227 -11.67 8.38 -6.29
N LEU A 228 -12.95 8.56 -5.90
CA LEU A 228 -13.67 9.81 -6.04
C LEU A 228 -13.79 10.50 -4.68
N LEU A 229 -13.54 11.81 -4.65
CA LEU A 229 -13.62 12.64 -3.44
C LEU A 229 -14.96 12.50 -2.71
N GLU A 230 -16.06 12.54 -3.46
CA GLU A 230 -17.42 12.40 -2.94
C GLU A 230 -17.70 11.08 -2.20
N GLN A 231 -16.91 10.03 -2.51
CA GLN A 231 -17.04 8.75 -1.84
C GLN A 231 -16.35 8.76 -0.47
N GLY A 232 -15.32 9.59 -0.31
CA GLY A 232 -14.62 9.76 0.96
C GLY A 232 -15.51 10.38 2.05
N GLU A 233 -16.44 11.28 1.66
CA GLU A 233 -17.39 11.91 2.58
C GLU A 233 -18.39 10.93 3.22
N LYS A 234 -18.59 9.76 2.61
CA LYS A 234 -19.48 8.72 3.12
C LYS A 234 -18.84 7.86 4.21
N VAL A 235 -17.52 7.93 4.36
CA VAL A 235 -16.80 7.18 5.40
C VAL A 235 -16.84 7.97 6.70
N THR A 236 -17.52 7.45 7.70
CA THR A 236 -17.68 8.09 9.01
C THR A 236 -16.66 7.57 10.04
N ALA A 237 -16.62 8.19 11.20
CA ALA A 237 -15.79 7.76 12.33
C ALA A 237 -16.15 6.34 12.78
N GLU A 238 -17.44 5.98 12.75
CA GLU A 238 -17.92 4.65 13.10
C GLU A 238 -17.40 3.59 12.12
N HIS A 239 -17.35 3.89 10.81
CA HIS A 239 -16.73 3.01 9.82
C HIS A 239 -15.26 2.75 10.15
N VAL A 240 -14.50 3.81 10.43
CA VAL A 240 -13.07 3.72 10.77
C VAL A 240 -12.88 2.88 12.04
N SER A 241 -13.62 3.18 13.10
CA SER A 241 -13.54 2.45 14.37
C SER A 241 -13.89 0.96 14.19
N ARG A 242 -14.96 0.67 13.46
CA ARG A 242 -15.41 -0.72 13.20
C ARG A 242 -14.39 -1.51 12.41
N VAL A 243 -13.88 -0.93 11.32
CA VAL A 243 -12.88 -1.58 10.45
C VAL A 243 -11.58 -1.86 11.22
N ILE A 244 -11.07 -0.88 11.98
CA ILE A 244 -9.87 -1.07 12.79
C ILE A 244 -10.09 -2.17 13.84
N ALA A 245 -11.25 -2.21 14.51
CA ALA A 245 -11.58 -3.24 15.49
C ALA A 245 -11.55 -4.65 14.87
N LEU A 246 -12.17 -4.82 13.68
CA LEU A 246 -12.19 -6.10 12.96
C LEU A 246 -10.80 -6.53 12.49
N LEU A 247 -10.00 -5.58 11.98
CA LEU A 247 -8.64 -5.86 11.53
C LEU A 247 -7.71 -6.21 12.69
N LYS A 248 -7.89 -5.63 13.86
CA LYS A 248 -7.11 -5.94 15.08
C LYS A 248 -7.23 -7.41 15.50
N GLU A 249 -8.29 -8.09 15.15
CA GLU A 249 -8.49 -9.50 15.44
C GLU A 249 -7.75 -10.45 14.49
N ARG A 250 -7.32 -9.95 13.33
CA ARG A 250 -6.80 -10.78 12.21
C ARG A 250 -5.38 -10.48 11.80
N TYR A 251 -4.89 -9.26 12.05
CA TYR A 251 -3.59 -8.80 11.59
C TYR A 251 -2.68 -8.43 12.77
N HIS A 252 -1.39 -8.61 12.60
CA HIS A 252 -0.41 -8.34 13.67
C HIS A 252 -0.04 -6.88 13.79
N TYR A 253 -0.05 -6.16 12.67
CA TYR A 253 0.29 -4.74 12.59
C TYR A 253 -0.71 -4.00 11.74
N LEU A 254 -1.17 -2.86 12.24
CA LEU A 254 -1.94 -1.88 11.48
C LEU A 254 -1.15 -0.58 11.44
N VAL A 255 -0.91 -0.06 10.23
CA VAL A 255 -0.30 1.25 10.02
C VAL A 255 -1.38 2.14 9.42
N LEU A 256 -1.63 3.28 10.09
CA LEU A 256 -2.67 4.22 9.71
C LEU A 256 -2.01 5.46 9.10
N ASP A 257 -2.19 5.69 7.81
CA ASP A 257 -1.78 6.93 7.13
C ASP A 257 -2.89 7.96 7.26
N LEU A 258 -2.68 8.99 8.10
CA LEU A 258 -3.70 9.96 8.40
C LEU A 258 -3.56 11.21 7.53
N SER A 259 -4.69 11.80 7.19
CA SER A 259 -4.76 13.09 6.51
C SER A 259 -4.13 14.22 7.34
N HIS A 260 -3.84 15.33 6.67
CA HIS A 260 -3.34 16.55 7.33
C HIS A 260 -4.45 17.39 8.00
N ASN A 261 -5.66 16.87 8.08
CA ASN A 261 -6.81 17.51 8.71
C ASN A 261 -7.29 16.69 9.90
N ILE A 262 -7.70 17.38 10.96
CA ILE A 262 -8.36 16.75 12.11
C ILE A 262 -9.86 16.71 11.83
N GLN A 263 -10.33 15.55 11.45
CA GLN A 263 -11.74 15.21 11.26
C GLN A 263 -12.14 14.10 12.25
N GLU A 264 -13.41 13.80 12.38
CA GLU A 264 -13.89 12.71 13.25
C GLU A 264 -13.27 11.36 12.89
N THR A 265 -13.09 11.08 11.58
CA THR A 265 -12.40 9.88 11.08
C THR A 265 -10.94 9.81 11.54
N THR A 266 -10.24 10.96 11.55
CA THR A 266 -8.86 11.06 12.03
C THR A 266 -8.79 10.83 13.54
N LEU A 267 -9.71 11.39 14.31
CA LEU A 267 -9.78 11.18 15.76
C LEU A 267 -10.07 9.71 16.09
N ALA A 268 -11.03 9.08 15.40
CA ALA A 268 -11.33 7.67 15.58
C ALA A 268 -10.09 6.76 15.32
N ALA A 269 -9.26 7.11 14.35
CA ALA A 269 -8.03 6.40 14.06
C ALA A 269 -6.95 6.64 15.14
N LEU A 270 -6.80 7.86 15.62
CA LEU A 270 -5.87 8.22 16.71
C LEU A 270 -6.25 7.54 18.02
N ASP A 271 -7.55 7.46 18.34
CA ASP A 271 -8.07 6.77 19.54
C ASP A 271 -7.77 5.27 19.53
N ALA A 272 -7.71 4.67 18.35
CA ALA A 272 -7.40 3.25 18.17
C ALA A 272 -5.88 2.95 18.18
N ALA A 273 -5.02 3.97 18.09
CA ALA A 273 -3.57 3.82 17.96
C ALA A 273 -2.86 3.55 19.28
N ASP A 274 -1.96 2.57 19.30
CA ASP A 274 -1.05 2.32 20.41
C ASP A 274 0.15 3.29 20.40
N GLN A 275 0.52 3.78 19.20
CA GLN A 275 1.61 4.71 18.98
C GLN A 275 1.23 5.73 17.91
N ILE A 276 1.46 7.00 18.17
CA ILE A 276 1.24 8.11 17.25
C ILE A 276 2.59 8.66 16.82
N LEU A 277 2.84 8.71 15.53
CA LEU A 277 4.06 9.25 14.94
C LEU A 277 3.72 10.58 14.25
N ILE A 278 4.20 11.70 14.83
CA ILE A 278 4.02 13.02 14.22
C ILE A 278 5.21 13.31 13.33
N VAL A 279 4.96 13.42 12.03
CA VAL A 279 5.99 13.73 11.03
C VAL A 279 6.09 15.24 10.83
N MET A 280 7.31 15.75 10.88
CA MET A 280 7.61 17.18 10.73
C MET A 280 8.90 17.39 9.92
N THR A 281 9.07 18.57 9.37
CA THR A 281 10.27 19.00 8.66
C THR A 281 11.05 20.03 9.48
N PRO A 282 12.39 20.17 9.31
CA PRO A 282 13.26 21.03 10.12
C PRO A 282 13.17 22.52 9.73
N GLU A 283 11.96 23.08 9.73
CA GLU A 283 11.71 24.49 9.45
C GLU A 283 10.67 25.08 10.40
N LEU A 284 10.71 26.39 10.60
CA LEU A 284 9.91 27.11 11.59
C LEU A 284 8.40 26.85 11.46
N ALA A 285 7.86 26.85 10.23
CA ALA A 285 6.44 26.64 10.01
C ALA A 285 5.98 25.23 10.43
N SER A 286 6.77 24.20 10.15
CA SER A 286 6.50 22.84 10.56
C SER A 286 6.61 22.67 12.09
N VAL A 287 7.63 23.26 12.71
CA VAL A 287 7.80 23.26 14.17
C VAL A 287 6.61 23.94 14.85
N TYR A 288 6.18 25.10 14.33
CA TYR A 288 5.01 25.82 14.86
C TYR A 288 3.73 24.96 14.79
N VAL A 289 3.44 24.36 13.64
CA VAL A 289 2.27 23.48 13.48
C VAL A 289 2.36 22.26 14.40
N THR A 290 3.54 21.65 14.53
CA THR A 290 3.77 20.51 15.44
C THR A 290 3.55 20.88 16.90
N ALA A 291 3.99 22.08 17.34
CA ALA A 291 3.73 22.56 18.68
C ALA A 291 2.23 22.68 18.98
N ARG A 292 1.45 23.18 18.01
CA ARG A 292 -0.01 23.26 18.12
C ARG A 292 -0.68 21.89 18.11
N THR A 293 -0.17 20.96 17.28
CA THR A 293 -0.64 19.57 17.27
C THR A 293 -0.44 18.90 18.63
N LEU A 294 0.74 19.06 19.22
CA LEU A 294 1.04 18.53 20.55
C LEU A 294 0.14 19.13 21.64
N ALA A 295 -0.07 20.45 21.62
CA ALA A 295 -0.96 21.13 22.57
C ALA A 295 -2.43 20.66 22.43
N MET A 296 -2.89 20.43 21.19
CA MET A 296 -4.21 19.87 20.92
C MET A 296 -4.31 18.43 21.44
N PHE A 297 -3.31 17.60 21.19
CA PHE A 297 -3.29 16.21 21.67
C PHE A 297 -3.27 16.12 23.20
N ASP A 298 -2.55 17.02 23.88
CA ASP A 298 -2.62 17.15 25.34
C ASP A 298 -4.04 17.49 25.80
N GLY A 299 -4.71 18.43 25.12
CA GLY A 299 -6.10 18.81 25.41
C GLY A 299 -7.11 17.69 25.16
N LEU A 300 -6.83 16.78 24.24
CA LEU A 300 -7.63 15.58 23.94
C LEU A 300 -7.28 14.40 24.85
N GLY A 301 -6.27 14.50 25.71
CA GLY A 301 -5.87 13.48 26.66
C GLY A 301 -4.95 12.39 26.08
N TYR A 302 -4.37 12.58 24.90
CA TYR A 302 -3.38 11.64 24.38
C TYR A 302 -2.07 11.70 25.18
N SER A 303 -1.61 10.52 25.63
CA SER A 303 -0.38 10.43 26.42
C SER A 303 0.85 10.78 25.58
N ARG A 304 1.67 11.70 26.10
CA ARG A 304 2.96 12.04 25.49
C ARG A 304 3.90 10.84 25.29
N ASN A 305 3.77 9.81 26.13
CA ASN A 305 4.56 8.58 26.00
C ASN A 305 4.20 7.77 24.76
N ASN A 306 2.99 7.93 24.24
CA ASN A 306 2.53 7.25 23.02
C ASN A 306 2.75 8.11 21.77
N ILE A 307 3.38 9.28 21.90
CA ILE A 307 3.68 10.19 20.80
C ILE A 307 5.19 10.17 20.52
N SER A 308 5.56 9.95 19.30
CA SER A 308 6.95 10.04 18.81
C SER A 308 7.05 11.09 17.71
N LEU A 309 8.06 11.97 17.81
CA LEU A 309 8.34 12.95 16.75
C LEU A 309 9.32 12.37 15.73
N ILE A 310 8.98 12.50 14.45
CA ILE A 310 9.82 12.12 13.32
C ILE A 310 10.22 13.41 12.60
N LEU A 311 11.51 13.72 12.60
CA LEU A 311 12.07 14.84 11.87
C LEU A 311 12.51 14.37 10.48
N ASN A 312 11.75 14.70 9.45
CA ASN A 312 12.04 14.32 8.06
C ASN A 312 12.77 15.45 7.34
N SER A 313 14.01 15.21 6.94
CA SER A 313 14.81 16.20 6.19
C SER A 313 14.40 16.19 4.72
N THR A 314 13.53 17.12 4.33
CA THR A 314 13.07 17.30 2.94
C THR A 314 13.95 18.26 2.13
N PHE A 315 14.96 18.86 2.73
CA PHE A 315 15.94 19.75 2.10
C PHE A 315 17.33 19.60 2.75
N GLN A 316 18.38 19.93 1.99
CA GLN A 316 19.79 19.70 2.40
C GLN A 316 20.37 20.79 3.29
N HIS A 317 19.93 22.05 3.10
CA HIS A 317 20.54 23.22 3.71
C HIS A 317 19.54 24.04 4.50
N HIS A 318 20.05 24.87 5.42
CA HIS A 318 19.24 25.80 6.24
C HIS A 318 18.22 25.15 7.18
N ALA A 319 18.42 23.86 7.51
CA ALA A 319 17.60 23.18 8.52
C ALA A 319 17.81 23.78 9.91
N LEU A 320 16.73 23.85 10.71
CA LEU A 320 16.83 24.15 12.14
C LEU A 320 17.57 23.02 12.86
N ALA A 321 18.37 23.38 13.87
CA ALA A 321 19.07 22.38 14.66
C ALA A 321 18.08 21.52 15.47
N ARG A 322 18.35 20.24 15.57
CA ARG A 322 17.53 19.29 16.35
C ARG A 322 17.32 19.74 17.80
N SER A 323 18.38 20.21 18.44
CA SER A 323 18.35 20.71 19.82
C SER A 323 17.37 21.87 20.03
N ASP A 324 17.32 22.78 19.06
CA ASP A 324 16.44 23.94 19.12
C ASP A 324 14.98 23.56 18.95
N ILE A 325 14.72 22.59 18.04
CA ILE A 325 13.39 22.02 17.82
C ILE A 325 12.91 21.30 19.09
N GLU A 326 13.74 20.40 19.66
CA GLU A 326 13.40 19.66 20.88
C GLU A 326 13.15 20.60 22.07
N SER A 327 13.92 21.67 22.19
CA SER A 327 13.75 22.70 23.21
C SER A 327 12.42 23.46 23.03
N ALA A 328 12.09 23.84 21.80
CA ALA A 328 10.84 24.56 21.48
C ALA A 328 9.59 23.69 21.72
N LEU A 329 9.66 22.41 21.35
CA LEU A 329 8.54 21.47 21.47
C LEU A 329 8.41 20.83 22.85
N LYS A 330 9.46 20.92 23.69
CA LYS A 330 9.58 20.20 24.97
C LYS A 330 9.26 18.71 24.83
N HIS A 331 9.72 18.14 23.71
CA HIS A 331 9.51 16.73 23.37
C HIS A 331 10.72 16.23 22.55
N PRO A 332 11.28 15.04 22.88
CA PRO A 332 12.43 14.52 22.16
C PRO A 332 12.04 14.07 20.73
N ILE A 333 12.94 14.19 19.79
CA ILE A 333 12.82 13.66 18.46
C ILE A 333 13.25 12.19 18.47
N SER A 334 12.33 11.29 18.16
CA SER A 334 12.55 9.84 18.20
C SER A 334 13.31 9.33 16.97
N LEU A 335 13.13 9.97 15.82
CA LEU A 335 13.75 9.59 14.55
C LEU A 335 14.10 10.83 13.75
N VAL A 336 15.32 10.85 13.19
CA VAL A 336 15.74 11.84 12.19
C VAL A 336 15.94 11.10 10.86
N VAL A 337 15.07 11.41 9.89
CA VAL A 337 15.15 10.85 8.54
C VAL A 337 16.07 11.73 7.70
N PRO A 338 17.13 11.18 7.10
CA PRO A 338 18.07 11.97 6.30
C PRO A 338 17.42 12.40 4.97
N PHE A 339 17.96 13.44 4.37
CA PHE A 339 17.58 13.86 3.03
C PHE A 339 17.86 12.75 2.01
N ALA A 340 16.84 12.29 1.31
CA ALA A 340 16.91 11.23 0.31
C ALA A 340 15.95 11.49 -0.86
N SER A 341 15.81 12.76 -1.26
CA SER A 341 14.77 13.21 -2.21
C SER A 341 14.76 12.41 -3.52
N ASP A 342 15.90 12.26 -4.19
CA ASP A 342 15.96 11.57 -5.49
C ASP A 342 15.53 10.11 -5.39
N LEU A 343 15.93 9.44 -4.30
CA LEU A 343 15.54 8.06 -4.04
C LEU A 343 14.02 7.94 -3.80
N LEU A 344 13.46 8.81 -2.97
CA LEU A 344 12.04 8.80 -2.59
C LEU A 344 11.15 9.22 -3.76
N ILE A 345 11.52 10.28 -4.51
CA ILE A 345 10.77 10.71 -5.70
C ILE A 345 10.76 9.60 -6.75
N ASN A 346 11.92 8.94 -6.98
CA ASN A 346 11.97 7.81 -7.91
C ASN A 346 11.08 6.63 -7.44
N ALA A 347 11.06 6.33 -6.15
CA ALA A 347 10.21 5.30 -5.58
C ALA A 347 8.72 5.62 -5.81
N ILE A 348 8.29 6.85 -5.51
CA ILE A 348 6.92 7.33 -5.72
C ILE A 348 6.54 7.25 -7.21
N ASN A 349 7.38 7.78 -8.10
CA ASN A 349 7.09 7.83 -9.54
C ASN A 349 7.06 6.45 -10.21
N THR A 350 7.75 5.48 -9.65
CA THR A 350 7.78 4.11 -10.18
C THR A 350 6.78 3.18 -9.50
N GLY A 351 6.16 3.61 -8.39
CA GLY A 351 5.32 2.76 -7.56
C GLY A 351 6.08 1.60 -6.92
N VAL A 352 7.40 1.76 -6.72
CA VAL A 352 8.27 0.75 -6.10
C VAL A 352 8.95 1.37 -4.89
N PRO A 353 8.42 1.14 -3.67
CA PRO A 353 8.94 1.70 -2.43
C PRO A 353 10.41 1.36 -2.16
N VAL A 354 11.07 2.22 -1.38
CA VAL A 354 12.50 2.04 -1.05
C VAL A 354 12.74 0.70 -0.35
N MET A 355 11.85 0.30 0.54
CA MET A 355 11.96 -0.97 1.26
C MET A 355 11.87 -2.20 0.34
N THR A 356 11.31 -2.05 -0.86
CA THR A 356 11.28 -3.12 -1.87
C THR A 356 12.53 -3.13 -2.73
N LYS A 357 13.03 -1.95 -3.13
CA LYS A 357 14.11 -1.81 -4.13
C LYS A 357 15.50 -1.69 -3.52
N ALA A 358 15.63 -0.96 -2.43
CA ALA A 358 16.92 -0.58 -1.84
C ALA A 358 16.88 -0.57 -0.29
N PRO A 359 16.52 -1.69 0.38
CA PRO A 359 16.42 -1.73 1.85
C PRO A 359 17.76 -1.50 2.56
N GLU A 360 18.88 -1.70 1.85
CA GLU A 360 20.23 -1.48 2.40
C GLU A 360 20.72 -0.02 2.26
N HIS A 361 19.98 0.84 1.56
CA HIS A 361 20.27 2.26 1.54
C HIS A 361 20.14 2.84 2.97
N PRO A 362 20.92 3.88 3.36
CA PRO A 362 20.84 4.47 4.70
C PRO A 362 19.43 4.81 5.18
N PHE A 363 18.56 5.30 4.27
CA PHE A 363 17.14 5.49 4.55
C PHE A 363 16.44 4.16 4.89
N GLY A 364 16.61 3.11 4.06
CA GLY A 364 15.99 1.81 4.28
C GLY A 364 16.46 1.16 5.59
N VAL A 365 17.75 1.20 5.88
CA VAL A 365 18.34 0.72 7.15
C VAL A 365 17.69 1.42 8.34
N LEU A 366 17.53 2.74 8.27
CA LEU A 366 16.91 3.54 9.32
C LEU A 366 15.44 3.13 9.56
N ILE A 367 14.67 2.95 8.49
CA ILE A 367 13.26 2.55 8.59
C ILE A 367 13.13 1.10 9.09
N GLU A 368 13.99 0.17 8.65
CA GLU A 368 14.03 -1.20 9.22
C GLU A 368 14.31 -1.17 10.74
N ASP A 369 15.30 -0.42 11.18
CA ASP A 369 15.66 -0.33 12.60
C ASP A 369 14.52 0.31 13.41
N PHE A 370 13.86 1.33 12.86
CA PHE A 370 12.72 1.97 13.50
C PHE A 370 11.49 1.05 13.54
N ALA A 371 11.19 0.34 12.46
CA ALA A 371 10.12 -0.67 12.42
C ALA A 371 10.34 -1.78 13.47
N TYR A 372 11.58 -2.24 13.62
CA TYR A 372 11.94 -3.22 14.64
C TYR A 372 11.75 -2.66 16.05
N ALA A 373 12.15 -1.41 16.30
CA ALA A 373 11.94 -0.75 17.60
C ALA A 373 10.46 -0.61 17.95
N LEU A 374 9.61 -0.27 16.98
CA LEU A 374 8.15 -0.15 17.14
C LEU A 374 7.42 -1.49 17.22
N SER A 375 8.07 -2.59 16.85
CA SER A 375 7.46 -3.92 16.82
C SER A 375 7.03 -4.37 18.22
N LYS A 376 6.09 -5.31 18.27
CA LYS A 376 5.63 -5.93 19.51
C LYS A 376 6.79 -6.56 20.28
N ASP A 377 6.75 -6.40 21.59
CA ASP A 377 7.80 -6.99 22.45
C ASP A 377 7.81 -8.51 22.39
N GLU A 378 6.65 -9.14 22.28
CA GLU A 378 6.55 -10.60 22.10
C GLU A 378 7.30 -11.11 20.85
N HIS A 379 7.25 -10.34 19.74
CA HIS A 379 7.98 -10.68 18.52
C HIS A 379 9.49 -10.49 18.67
N LYS A 380 9.92 -9.48 19.43
CA LYS A 380 11.34 -9.21 19.69
C LYS A 380 11.99 -10.24 20.62
N LEU A 381 11.20 -10.89 21.47
CA LEU A 381 11.68 -11.90 22.43
C LEU A 381 11.91 -13.27 21.78
N LEU A 382 11.26 -13.56 20.66
CA LEU A 382 11.31 -14.85 20.00
C LEU A 382 11.95 -14.74 18.62
N GLN A 383 12.88 -15.65 18.32
CA GLN A 383 13.38 -15.78 16.95
C GLN A 383 12.29 -16.43 16.09
N PRO A 384 11.96 -15.84 14.91
CA PRO A 384 11.05 -16.49 13.97
C PRO A 384 11.57 -17.88 13.55
N PRO A 385 10.71 -18.87 13.32
CA PRO A 385 11.10 -20.20 12.87
C PRO A 385 11.93 -20.16 11.57
N THR A 386 11.59 -19.27 10.67
CA THR A 386 12.29 -18.98 9.41
C THR A 386 12.65 -17.50 9.35
N PRO A 387 13.82 -17.09 9.89
CA PRO A 387 14.19 -15.67 9.92
C PRO A 387 14.35 -15.08 8.52
N SER A 388 13.63 -14.00 8.24
CA SER A 388 13.72 -13.27 6.97
C SER A 388 15.10 -12.61 6.79
N PRO A 389 15.47 -12.22 5.55
CA PRO A 389 16.67 -11.42 5.34
C PRO A 389 16.64 -10.09 6.11
N ALA A 390 15.49 -9.41 6.15
CA ALA A 390 15.30 -8.16 6.90
C ALA A 390 15.47 -8.39 8.42
N TRP A 391 14.90 -9.44 8.98
CA TRP A 391 15.08 -9.79 10.39
C TRP A 391 16.55 -10.03 10.74
N LYS A 392 17.29 -10.75 9.88
CA LYS A 392 18.72 -11.01 10.08
C LYS A 392 19.54 -9.72 10.08
N ARG A 393 19.30 -8.82 9.10
CA ARG A 393 19.99 -7.53 9.02
C ARG A 393 19.74 -6.68 10.26
N VAL A 394 18.48 -6.50 10.66
CA VAL A 394 18.15 -5.62 11.78
C VAL A 394 18.62 -6.17 13.12
N THR A 395 18.49 -7.47 13.37
CA THR A 395 18.95 -8.08 14.63
C THR A 395 20.47 -8.06 14.76
N GLN A 396 21.21 -8.24 13.67
CA GLN A 396 22.66 -8.10 13.65
C GLN A 396 23.10 -6.67 14.03
N ARG A 397 22.46 -5.65 13.46
CA ARG A 397 22.72 -4.24 13.81
C ARG A 397 22.38 -3.96 15.27
N TYR A 398 21.26 -4.48 15.76
CA TYR A 398 20.84 -4.30 17.15
C TYR A 398 21.81 -4.96 18.16
N GLN A 399 22.35 -6.14 17.84
CA GLN A 399 23.37 -6.80 18.66
C GLN A 399 24.69 -6.03 18.67
N GLN A 400 25.15 -5.52 17.51
CA GLN A 400 26.36 -4.69 17.43
C GLN A 400 26.24 -3.37 18.20
N GLN A 401 25.08 -2.77 18.25
CA GLN A 401 24.83 -1.54 19.05
C GLN A 401 24.87 -1.83 20.56
N ARG A 402 24.37 -3.00 21.00
CA ARG A 402 24.41 -3.42 22.41
C ARG A 402 25.83 -3.78 22.88
N SER A 403 26.67 -4.31 22.03
CA SER A 403 28.04 -4.65 22.36
C SER A 403 29.00 -3.44 22.44
N LYS A 404 28.54 -2.26 21.96
CA LYS A 404 29.30 -0.99 21.98
C LYS A 404 28.92 -0.07 23.15
N LYS A 405 27.85 -0.39 23.88
CA LYS A 405 27.42 0.28 25.12
C LYS A 405 27.90 -0.51 26.35
#